data_404f94feb5934c5c5d3817c4cdfea3de
#
_entry.id   404f94feb5934c5c5d3817c4cdfea3de
#
_cell.length_a   1.000
_cell.length_b   1.000
_cell.length_c   1.000
_cell.angle_alpha   90.00
_cell.angle_beta   90.00
_cell.angle_gamma   90.00
#
_symmetry.space_group_name_H-M   'P 1'
#
loop_
_entity.id
_entity.type
_entity.pdbx_description
1 polymer ?
#
loop_
_entity_poly.entity_id
_entity_poly.type
_entity_poly.pdbx_seq_one_letter_code
_entity_poly.pdbx_strand_id
1 'polypeptide(L)'
;MNLIIKIFCFLLLSTKLYSFENPKINLGKFSMNKYEITITEFSEYAKKNNITTLAEKNGGGFEWGAGWERRTGWNYKTPYGKKPKSILEPATHINRFEAEKFCKYKGGRLPTFNEWKLAAYKQILKSNKFEVGQTYTYPSGKTPEGLNSQGVLNYNKHVDVTSLPDGINGFVAMGGNVWEWIDDQKGNDSLTAGASWWYGPSKTRVSGVQFKPSDFYVIYIGFRCAFDN
;
A
#
# COMPACT_ATOMS: atom_id res chain seq x y z
N MET A 1 -0.18 -66.49 20.33
CA MET A 1 0.45 -65.20 20.70
C MET A 1 0.25 -64.27 19.52
N ASN A 2 -0.89 -63.54 19.52
CA ASN A 2 -1.30 -62.70 18.39
C ASN A 2 -0.76 -61.29 18.53
N LEU A 3 0.09 -60.89 17.60
CA LEU A 3 0.70 -59.56 17.52
C LEU A 3 -0.29 -58.63 16.79
N ILE A 4 -0.93 -57.71 17.55
CA ILE A 4 -1.79 -56.69 16.98
C ILE A 4 -0.92 -55.51 16.55
N ILE A 5 -0.71 -55.35 15.23
CA ILE A 5 -0.07 -54.16 14.66
C ILE A 5 -1.09 -53.03 14.63
N LYS A 6 -0.93 -52.03 15.51
CA LYS A 6 -1.66 -50.78 15.44
C LYS A 6 -1.07 -49.88 14.35
N ILE A 7 -1.76 -49.77 13.21
CA ILE A 7 -1.44 -48.81 12.17
C ILE A 7 -1.93 -47.45 12.64
N PHE A 8 -0.98 -46.55 12.98
CA PHE A 8 -1.27 -45.15 13.28
C PHE A 8 -1.35 -44.39 11.95
N CYS A 9 -2.57 -44.12 11.52
CA CYS A 9 -2.80 -43.29 10.34
C CYS A 9 -2.59 -41.82 10.74
N PHE A 10 -1.41 -41.27 10.39
CA PHE A 10 -1.16 -39.83 10.53
C PHE A 10 -1.96 -39.08 9.45
N LEU A 11 -3.10 -38.52 9.81
CA LEU A 11 -3.80 -37.52 8.98
C LEU A 11 -2.95 -36.24 8.94
N LEU A 12 -2.19 -36.07 7.86
CA LEU A 12 -1.57 -34.78 7.51
C LEU A 12 -2.69 -33.81 7.13
N LEU A 13 -3.19 -33.06 8.11
CA LEU A 13 -4.00 -31.86 7.87
C LEU A 13 -3.11 -30.83 7.19
N SER A 14 -3.15 -30.77 5.85
CA SER A 14 -2.59 -29.66 5.11
C SER A 14 -3.42 -28.40 5.41
N THR A 15 -2.99 -27.60 6.37
CA THR A 15 -3.49 -26.26 6.55
C THR A 15 -3.08 -25.46 5.32
N LYS A 16 -4.00 -25.24 4.38
CA LYS A 16 -3.84 -24.21 3.36
C LYS A 16 -3.65 -22.89 4.11
N LEU A 17 -2.42 -22.39 4.21
CA LEU A 17 -2.20 -20.99 4.53
C LEU A 17 -2.88 -20.19 3.41
N TYR A 18 -4.00 -19.58 3.71
CA TYR A 18 -4.60 -18.59 2.83
C TYR A 18 -3.64 -17.39 2.83
N SER A 19 -2.82 -17.29 1.77
CA SER A 19 -2.07 -16.06 1.52
C SER A 19 -3.07 -14.96 1.13
N PHE A 20 -2.92 -13.78 1.70
CA PHE A 20 -3.68 -12.60 1.26
C PHE A 20 -3.34 -12.34 -0.21
N GLU A 21 -4.34 -12.38 -1.08
CA GLU A 21 -4.22 -11.99 -2.48
C GLU A 21 -4.81 -10.60 -2.65
N ASN A 22 -3.98 -9.64 -3.08
CA ASN A 22 -4.39 -8.27 -3.38
C ASN A 22 -5.07 -8.24 -4.75
N PRO A 23 -6.40 -8.07 -4.84
CA PRO A 23 -7.09 -8.14 -6.12
C PRO A 23 -6.63 -7.00 -7.05
N LYS A 24 -6.66 -7.27 -8.36
CA LYS A 24 -6.43 -6.26 -9.40
C LYS A 24 -7.77 -5.74 -9.91
N ILE A 25 -7.92 -4.44 -9.98
CA ILE A 25 -9.06 -3.77 -10.61
C ILE A 25 -8.68 -3.41 -12.03
N ASN A 26 -9.44 -3.93 -13.00
CA ASN A 26 -9.22 -3.68 -14.43
C ASN A 26 -9.90 -2.38 -14.85
N LEU A 27 -9.13 -1.44 -15.40
CA LEU A 27 -9.59 -0.13 -15.90
C LEU A 27 -9.49 -0.02 -17.44
N GLY A 28 -9.47 -1.15 -18.13
CA GLY A 28 -9.42 -1.26 -19.58
C GLY A 28 -7.99 -1.38 -20.11
N LYS A 29 -7.24 -0.28 -20.19
CA LYS A 29 -5.85 -0.29 -20.69
C LYS A 29 -4.83 -0.84 -19.71
N PHE A 30 -5.14 -0.84 -18.42
CA PHE A 30 -4.30 -1.33 -17.34
C PHE A 30 -5.16 -1.85 -16.18
N SER A 31 -4.55 -2.64 -15.33
CA SER A 31 -5.10 -3.03 -14.03
C SER A 31 -4.22 -2.47 -12.92
N MET A 32 -4.78 -2.31 -11.71
CA MET A 32 -4.01 -1.86 -10.55
C MET A 32 -4.46 -2.61 -9.29
N ASN A 33 -3.56 -2.83 -8.34
CA ASN A 33 -3.92 -3.43 -7.05
C ASN A 33 -5.02 -2.62 -6.36
N LYS A 34 -6.05 -3.31 -5.87
CA LYS A 34 -7.16 -2.69 -5.12
C LYS A 34 -6.66 -1.97 -3.87
N TYR A 35 -5.72 -2.58 -3.18
CA TYR A 35 -5.13 -2.11 -1.93
C TYR A 35 -3.67 -1.67 -2.12
N GLU A 36 -3.16 -0.89 -1.18
CA GLU A 36 -1.72 -0.69 -1.00
C GLU A 36 -1.03 -2.04 -0.78
N ILE A 37 0.23 -2.18 -1.17
CA ILE A 37 1.01 -3.41 -0.92
C ILE A 37 1.19 -3.58 0.59
N THR A 38 0.85 -4.76 1.08
CA THR A 38 0.85 -5.09 2.51
C THR A 38 2.22 -5.56 3.01
N ILE A 39 2.38 -5.52 4.33
CA ILE A 39 3.56 -6.09 5.02
C ILE A 39 3.72 -7.56 4.62
N THR A 40 2.63 -8.33 4.53
CA THR A 40 2.66 -9.76 4.14
C THR A 40 3.25 -9.93 2.75
N GLU A 41 2.67 -9.24 1.74
CA GLU A 41 3.12 -9.35 0.35
C GLU A 41 4.59 -8.98 0.19
N PHE A 42 5.00 -7.88 0.83
CA PHE A 42 6.40 -7.44 0.77
C PHE A 42 7.34 -8.39 1.52
N SER A 43 6.90 -8.96 2.66
CA SER A 43 7.68 -9.94 3.43
C SER A 43 7.92 -11.23 2.66
N GLU A 44 6.91 -11.75 1.96
CA GLU A 44 7.04 -12.94 1.11
C GLU A 44 8.05 -12.70 -0.02
N TYR A 45 7.94 -11.55 -0.70
CA TYR A 45 8.89 -11.13 -1.73
C TYR A 45 10.31 -11.01 -1.19
N ALA A 46 10.48 -10.29 -0.08
CA ALA A 46 11.79 -10.04 0.53
C ALA A 46 12.46 -11.35 0.98
N LYS A 47 11.69 -12.25 1.61
CA LYS A 47 12.17 -13.57 2.02
C LYS A 47 12.60 -14.42 0.81
N LYS A 48 11.76 -14.51 -0.22
CA LYS A 48 12.02 -15.34 -1.40
C LYS A 48 13.24 -14.87 -2.20
N ASN A 49 13.52 -13.57 -2.20
CA ASN A 49 14.60 -12.96 -2.99
C ASN A 49 15.79 -12.50 -2.14
N ASN A 50 15.83 -12.84 -0.85
CA ASN A 50 16.90 -12.43 0.09
C ASN A 50 17.11 -10.91 0.12
N ILE A 51 16.02 -10.13 0.12
CA ILE A 51 16.06 -8.67 0.14
C ILE A 51 16.20 -8.17 1.57
N THR A 52 17.17 -7.30 1.79
CA THR A 52 17.29 -6.44 2.98
C THR A 52 17.06 -5.00 2.51
N THR A 53 16.04 -4.35 3.03
CA THR A 53 15.67 -2.98 2.64
C THR A 53 16.69 -1.95 3.12
N LEU A 54 16.65 -0.75 2.53
CA LEU A 54 17.53 0.35 2.93
C LEU A 54 17.27 0.77 4.39
N ALA A 55 16.02 0.76 4.84
CA ALA A 55 15.65 0.99 6.23
C ALA A 55 16.30 -0.04 7.17
N GLU A 56 16.28 -1.33 6.81
CA GLU A 56 16.94 -2.38 7.59
C GLU A 56 18.48 -2.23 7.61
N LYS A 57 19.09 -1.96 6.44
CA LYS A 57 20.55 -1.75 6.33
C LYS A 57 21.05 -0.57 7.14
N ASN A 58 20.25 0.50 7.23
CA ASN A 58 20.60 1.72 7.95
C ASN A 58 20.13 1.71 9.41
N GLY A 59 19.63 0.56 9.90
CA GLY A 59 19.24 0.37 11.31
C GLY A 59 17.93 1.07 11.69
N GLY A 60 17.16 1.60 10.72
CA GLY A 60 15.86 2.20 10.99
C GLY A 60 15.37 3.16 9.90
N GLY A 61 14.06 3.38 9.86
CA GLY A 61 13.39 4.29 8.96
C GLY A 61 13.08 5.64 9.60
N PHE A 62 12.55 6.57 8.82
CA PHE A 62 12.31 7.94 9.25
C PHE A 62 10.85 8.21 9.64
N GLU A 63 10.68 9.14 10.57
CA GLU A 63 9.43 9.85 10.84
C GLU A 63 9.72 11.35 10.97
N TRP A 64 8.66 12.15 10.98
CA TRP A 64 8.75 13.58 11.27
C TRP A 64 8.45 13.85 12.74
N GLY A 65 9.42 14.40 13.46
CA GLY A 65 9.29 14.94 14.81
C GLY A 65 9.58 16.46 14.82
N ALA A 66 10.65 16.90 15.47
CA ALA A 66 11.18 18.26 15.32
C ALA A 66 11.92 18.49 13.99
N GLY A 67 11.98 17.47 13.15
CA GLY A 67 12.60 17.33 11.84
C GLY A 67 12.52 15.89 11.39
N TRP A 68 13.23 15.52 10.33
CA TRP A 68 13.33 14.11 9.92
C TRP A 68 14.26 13.35 10.88
N GLU A 69 13.69 12.43 11.63
CA GLU A 69 14.37 11.64 12.65
C GLU A 69 14.37 10.17 12.26
N ARG A 70 15.55 9.54 12.26
CA ARG A 70 15.65 8.08 12.07
C ARG A 70 15.36 7.38 13.39
N ARG A 71 14.37 6.48 13.35
CA ARG A 71 13.96 5.66 14.48
C ARG A 71 14.57 4.28 14.38
N THR A 72 15.37 3.90 15.38
CA THR A 72 16.02 2.59 15.43
C THR A 72 15.01 1.45 15.34
N GLY A 73 15.28 0.48 14.46
CA GLY A 73 14.47 -0.71 14.27
C GLY A 73 13.17 -0.50 13.48
N TRP A 74 12.85 0.74 13.07
CA TRP A 74 11.68 0.99 12.21
C TRP A 74 11.94 0.56 10.78
N ASN A 75 11.13 -0.33 10.26
CA ASN A 75 11.16 -0.82 8.89
C ASN A 75 9.79 -1.38 8.52
N TYR A 76 9.62 -1.93 7.32
CA TYR A 76 8.32 -2.42 6.87
C TYR A 76 7.72 -3.55 7.75
N LYS A 77 8.55 -4.36 8.45
CA LYS A 77 8.08 -5.43 9.37
C LYS A 77 7.64 -4.87 10.73
N THR A 78 8.23 -3.76 11.12
CA THR A 78 8.05 -3.10 12.41
C THR A 78 7.87 -1.59 12.20
N PRO A 79 6.76 -1.14 11.56
CA PRO A 79 6.62 0.24 11.10
C PRO A 79 6.83 1.29 12.18
N TYR A 80 6.41 0.98 13.40
CA TYR A 80 6.55 1.85 14.59
C TYR A 80 7.52 1.24 15.62
N GLY A 81 8.55 0.50 15.19
CA GLY A 81 9.54 -0.14 16.04
C GLY A 81 9.02 -1.34 16.82
N LYS A 82 7.81 -1.80 16.54
CA LYS A 82 7.16 -2.96 17.18
C LYS A 82 6.33 -3.75 16.16
N LYS A 83 6.00 -4.99 16.51
CA LYS A 83 5.15 -5.84 15.67
C LYS A 83 3.83 -5.10 15.35
N PRO A 84 3.41 -5.05 14.08
CA PRO A 84 2.15 -4.41 13.69
C PRO A 84 0.95 -5.16 14.30
N LYS A 85 -0.20 -4.49 14.41
CA LYS A 85 -1.45 -5.13 14.84
C LYS A 85 -1.99 -6.09 13.79
N SER A 86 -1.79 -5.77 12.52
CA SER A 86 -2.15 -6.60 11.38
C SER A 86 -0.99 -6.68 10.39
N ILE A 87 -0.76 -7.85 9.82
CA ILE A 87 0.18 -8.06 8.71
C ILE A 87 -0.38 -7.55 7.37
N LEU A 88 -1.65 -7.10 7.36
CA LEU A 88 -2.30 -6.42 6.25
C LEU A 88 -2.20 -4.89 6.35
N GLU A 89 -1.45 -4.34 7.31
CA GLU A 89 -1.04 -2.94 7.27
C GLU A 89 -0.15 -2.69 6.04
N PRO A 90 -0.12 -1.47 5.45
CA PRO A 90 0.69 -1.17 4.28
C PRO A 90 2.19 -1.30 4.58
N ALA A 91 2.96 -1.81 3.62
CA ALA A 91 4.41 -1.83 3.68
C ALA A 91 4.96 -0.41 3.53
N THR A 92 5.42 0.18 4.64
CA THR A 92 6.05 1.50 4.70
C THR A 92 7.57 1.38 4.89
N HIS A 93 8.29 2.49 4.97
CA HIS A 93 9.76 2.51 5.01
C HIS A 93 10.40 1.82 3.79
N ILE A 94 9.70 1.83 2.67
CA ILE A 94 10.12 1.31 1.36
C ILE A 94 10.39 2.52 0.45
N ASN A 95 11.60 2.63 -0.10
CA ASN A 95 11.90 3.67 -1.05
C ASN A 95 11.33 3.35 -2.45
N ARG A 96 11.34 4.32 -3.35
CA ARG A 96 10.79 4.17 -4.70
C ARG A 96 11.42 3.03 -5.48
N PHE A 97 12.73 2.84 -5.36
CA PHE A 97 13.46 1.80 -6.11
C PHE A 97 13.11 0.39 -5.62
N GLU A 98 12.89 0.22 -4.32
CA GLU A 98 12.44 -1.03 -3.72
C GLU A 98 10.99 -1.35 -4.11
N ALA A 99 10.13 -0.33 -4.13
CA ALA A 99 8.74 -0.44 -4.59
C ALA A 99 8.68 -0.85 -6.07
N GLU A 100 9.48 -0.23 -6.93
CA GLU A 100 9.57 -0.58 -8.36
C GLU A 100 10.03 -2.02 -8.57
N LYS A 101 11.07 -2.46 -7.84
CA LYS A 101 11.57 -3.84 -7.91
C LYS A 101 10.51 -4.86 -7.49
N PHE A 102 9.74 -4.54 -6.44
CA PHE A 102 8.62 -5.38 -6.02
C PHE A 102 7.57 -5.48 -7.12
N CYS A 103 7.13 -4.35 -7.68
CA CYS A 103 6.12 -4.35 -8.74
C CYS A 103 6.59 -5.13 -9.99
N LYS A 104 7.85 -4.98 -10.40
CA LYS A 104 8.45 -5.77 -11.48
C LYS A 104 8.46 -7.27 -11.18
N TYR A 105 8.80 -7.66 -9.95
CA TYR A 105 8.74 -9.06 -9.51
C TYR A 105 7.32 -9.63 -9.61
N LYS A 106 6.28 -8.82 -9.35
CA LYS A 106 4.87 -9.21 -9.48
C LYS A 106 4.36 -9.16 -10.93
N GLY A 107 5.23 -8.86 -11.90
CA GLY A 107 4.87 -8.72 -13.32
C GLY A 107 4.19 -7.41 -13.69
N GLY A 108 4.36 -6.37 -12.87
CA GLY A 108 3.82 -5.03 -13.07
C GLY A 108 4.89 -3.94 -12.92
N ARG A 109 4.45 -2.74 -12.64
CA ARG A 109 5.25 -1.53 -12.47
C ARG A 109 4.59 -0.58 -11.47
N LEU A 110 5.25 0.49 -11.08
CA LEU A 110 4.56 1.60 -10.42
C LEU A 110 3.56 2.24 -11.41
N PRO A 111 2.42 2.75 -10.94
CA PRO A 111 1.48 3.47 -11.79
C PRO A 111 2.08 4.81 -12.23
N THR A 112 1.79 5.25 -13.45
CA THR A 112 1.97 6.65 -13.83
C THR A 112 0.96 7.54 -13.10
N PHE A 113 1.25 8.83 -12.96
CA PHE A 113 0.31 9.75 -12.32
C PHE A 113 -1.04 9.81 -13.04
N ASN A 114 -1.06 9.72 -14.36
CA ASN A 114 -2.31 9.72 -15.11
C ASN A 114 -3.16 8.48 -14.82
N GLU A 115 -2.57 7.30 -14.69
CA GLU A 115 -3.25 6.06 -14.32
C GLU A 115 -3.77 6.13 -12.88
N TRP A 116 -2.93 6.55 -11.96
CA TRP A 116 -3.29 6.70 -10.56
C TRP A 116 -4.43 7.72 -10.38
N LYS A 117 -4.32 8.89 -11.04
CA LYS A 117 -5.34 9.93 -11.03
C LYS A 117 -6.67 9.43 -11.61
N LEU A 118 -6.62 8.68 -12.72
CA LEU A 118 -7.81 8.08 -13.33
C LEU A 118 -8.48 7.13 -12.34
N ALA A 119 -7.72 6.23 -11.72
CA ALA A 119 -8.20 5.26 -10.75
C ALA A 119 -8.84 5.92 -9.52
N ALA A 120 -8.21 6.99 -9.01
CA ALA A 120 -8.58 7.64 -7.75
C ALA A 120 -9.77 8.60 -7.86
N TYR A 121 -9.99 9.25 -9.01
CA TYR A 121 -10.95 10.36 -9.07
C TYR A 121 -12.02 10.24 -10.16
N LYS A 122 -11.83 9.44 -11.19
CA LYS A 122 -12.83 9.30 -12.27
C LYS A 122 -13.51 7.94 -12.19
N GLN A 123 -14.82 7.91 -11.91
CA GLN A 123 -15.57 6.67 -11.90
C GLN A 123 -15.72 6.13 -13.34
N ILE A 124 -15.19 4.94 -13.58
CA ILE A 124 -15.24 4.26 -14.88
C ILE A 124 -16.12 3.03 -14.80
N LEU A 125 -16.00 2.28 -13.70
CA LEU A 125 -16.68 1.02 -13.50
C LEU A 125 -18.11 1.23 -12.99
N LYS A 126 -19.00 0.30 -13.31
CA LYS A 126 -20.38 0.33 -12.77
C LYS A 126 -20.33 0.30 -11.24
N SER A 127 -21.09 1.17 -10.61
CA SER A 127 -21.14 1.33 -9.15
C SER A 127 -22.55 1.72 -8.72
N ASN A 128 -22.98 1.29 -7.53
CA ASN A 128 -24.20 1.76 -6.90
C ASN A 128 -23.98 3.05 -6.09
N LYS A 129 -22.71 3.44 -5.87
CA LYS A 129 -22.32 4.58 -5.01
C LYS A 129 -21.85 5.78 -5.83
N PHE A 130 -21.25 5.54 -6.99
CA PHE A 130 -20.63 6.57 -7.81
C PHE A 130 -21.17 6.54 -9.25
N GLU A 131 -21.38 7.71 -9.84
CA GLU A 131 -21.88 7.87 -11.21
C GLU A 131 -20.76 7.66 -12.23
N VAL A 132 -20.98 6.75 -13.20
CA VAL A 132 -20.01 6.45 -14.26
C VAL A 132 -19.77 7.68 -15.14
N GLY A 133 -18.50 7.97 -15.43
CA GLY A 133 -18.07 9.14 -16.19
C GLY A 133 -17.78 10.37 -15.31
N GLN A 134 -18.31 10.42 -14.09
CA GLN A 134 -18.10 11.54 -13.16
C GLN A 134 -16.68 11.58 -12.61
N THR A 135 -16.13 12.81 -12.50
CA THR A 135 -14.88 13.07 -11.77
C THR A 135 -15.19 13.66 -10.41
N TYR A 136 -14.56 13.15 -9.37
CA TYR A 136 -14.81 13.52 -7.98
C TYR A 136 -13.64 14.31 -7.38
N THR A 137 -13.94 15.06 -6.32
CA THR A 137 -12.94 15.90 -5.61
C THR A 137 -11.97 15.08 -4.78
N TYR A 138 -12.44 13.95 -4.23
CA TYR A 138 -11.70 13.04 -3.36
C TYR A 138 -11.79 11.62 -3.87
N PRO A 139 -10.83 10.75 -3.54
CA PRO A 139 -10.91 9.33 -3.84
C PRO A 139 -12.10 8.61 -3.18
N SER A 140 -12.70 9.21 -2.15
CA SER A 140 -13.93 8.77 -1.49
C SER A 140 -15.21 9.35 -2.10
N GLY A 141 -15.10 10.29 -3.05
CA GLY A 141 -16.26 10.92 -3.70
C GLY A 141 -16.26 12.45 -3.60
N LYS A 142 -17.43 13.06 -3.34
CA LYS A 142 -17.60 14.52 -3.22
C LYS A 142 -17.01 15.07 -1.93
N THR A 143 -16.97 14.28 -0.88
CA THR A 143 -16.44 14.64 0.45
C THR A 143 -15.29 13.72 0.84
N PRO A 144 -14.42 14.10 1.80
CA PRO A 144 -13.31 13.27 2.26
C PRO A 144 -13.74 12.15 3.23
N GLU A 145 -15.01 11.97 3.46
CA GLU A 145 -15.54 10.97 4.39
C GLU A 145 -15.02 9.56 4.09
N GLY A 146 -14.61 8.85 5.12
CA GLY A 146 -14.03 7.50 5.01
C GLY A 146 -12.53 7.45 4.70
N LEU A 147 -11.86 8.59 4.46
CA LEU A 147 -10.42 8.64 4.28
C LEU A 147 -9.69 8.59 5.63
N ASN A 148 -8.65 7.77 5.73
CA ASN A 148 -7.72 7.82 6.88
C ASN A 148 -6.77 9.01 6.72
N SER A 149 -7.27 10.18 7.08
CA SER A 149 -6.55 11.46 7.09
C SER A 149 -6.86 12.25 8.35
N GLN A 150 -5.99 13.21 8.69
CA GLN A 150 -6.18 14.06 9.84
C GLN A 150 -7.48 14.88 9.71
N GLY A 151 -8.28 14.91 10.76
CA GLY A 151 -9.58 15.61 10.77
C GLY A 151 -10.73 14.83 10.13
N VAL A 152 -10.50 13.59 9.66
CA VAL A 152 -11.56 12.69 9.13
C VAL A 152 -11.69 11.46 10.03
N LEU A 153 -10.96 10.36 9.79
CA LEU A 153 -11.02 9.18 10.68
C LEU A 153 -10.11 9.28 11.91
N ASN A 154 -9.07 10.10 11.86
CA ASN A 154 -8.16 10.40 12.99
C ASN A 154 -7.53 9.18 13.67
N TYR A 155 -7.17 8.14 12.90
CA TYR A 155 -6.48 6.98 13.50
C TYR A 155 -5.06 7.29 13.97
N ASN A 156 -4.51 8.46 13.58
CA ASN A 156 -3.16 8.93 13.94
C ASN A 156 -2.02 7.96 13.56
N LYS A 157 -2.30 7.08 12.61
CA LYS A 157 -1.38 6.10 12.01
C LYS A 157 -2.03 5.47 10.77
N HIS A 158 -1.23 4.75 9.98
CA HIS A 158 -1.80 3.88 8.97
C HIS A 158 -2.53 2.69 9.61
N VAL A 159 -3.46 2.13 8.89
CA VAL A 159 -4.28 0.99 9.32
C VAL A 159 -4.26 -0.11 8.28
N ASP A 160 -4.79 -1.28 8.63
CA ASP A 160 -5.03 -2.41 7.75
C ASP A 160 -5.73 -1.96 6.46
N VAL A 161 -5.18 -2.35 5.31
CA VAL A 161 -5.65 -1.92 4.00
C VAL A 161 -7.09 -2.36 3.70
N THR A 162 -7.58 -3.39 4.38
CA THR A 162 -8.95 -3.91 4.22
C THR A 162 -9.97 -3.26 5.16
N SER A 163 -9.51 -2.44 6.10
CA SER A 163 -10.37 -1.81 7.11
C SER A 163 -11.04 -0.51 6.68
N LEU A 164 -10.65 0.03 5.52
CA LEU A 164 -11.19 1.27 4.97
C LEU A 164 -12.25 0.98 3.90
N PRO A 165 -13.20 1.91 3.68
CA PRO A 165 -14.27 1.71 2.70
C PRO A 165 -13.76 1.79 1.25
N ASP A 166 -14.47 1.12 0.34
CA ASP A 166 -14.28 1.26 -1.10
C ASP A 166 -14.57 2.70 -1.55
N GLY A 167 -13.64 3.29 -2.27
CA GLY A 167 -13.75 4.56 -2.95
C GLY A 167 -14.08 4.42 -4.43
N ILE A 168 -13.64 5.40 -5.22
CA ILE A 168 -13.83 5.45 -6.67
C ILE A 168 -13.29 4.17 -7.33
N ASN A 169 -14.04 3.62 -8.28
CA ASN A 169 -13.78 2.36 -8.97
C ASN A 169 -13.59 1.13 -8.05
N GLY A 170 -13.95 1.23 -6.77
CA GLY A 170 -13.77 0.16 -5.80
C GLY A 170 -12.34 0.04 -5.22
N PHE A 171 -11.47 1.01 -5.49
CA PHE A 171 -10.17 1.10 -4.85
C PHE A 171 -10.29 1.50 -3.38
N VAL A 172 -9.35 1.06 -2.56
CA VAL A 172 -9.30 1.41 -1.14
C VAL A 172 -8.05 2.24 -0.88
N ALA A 173 -8.17 3.23 0.02
CA ALA A 173 -7.08 4.07 0.48
C ALA A 173 -6.31 4.85 -0.62
N MET A 174 -6.95 5.16 -1.76
CA MET A 174 -6.36 6.07 -2.76
C MET A 174 -6.21 7.51 -2.23
N GLY A 175 -6.69 7.78 -1.02
CA GLY A 175 -6.49 9.03 -0.29
C GLY A 175 -6.38 8.79 1.20
N GLY A 176 -5.36 9.36 1.83
CA GLY A 176 -5.01 9.07 3.21
C GLY A 176 -4.28 7.74 3.36
N ASN A 177 -4.28 7.18 4.54
CA ASN A 177 -3.54 6.00 4.95
C ASN A 177 -2.02 6.18 4.73
N VAL A 178 -1.46 5.91 3.56
CA VAL A 178 -0.08 6.26 3.23
C VAL A 178 0.03 6.95 1.87
N TRP A 179 1.04 7.79 1.68
CA TRP A 179 1.45 8.25 0.36
C TRP A 179 1.83 7.06 -0.50
N GLU A 180 1.60 7.14 -1.80
CA GLU A 180 1.96 6.10 -2.73
C GLU A 180 2.99 6.58 -3.74
N TRP A 181 4.09 5.81 -3.91
CA TRP A 181 5.07 6.06 -4.95
C TRP A 181 4.45 5.94 -6.34
N ILE A 182 4.73 6.94 -7.18
CA ILE A 182 4.31 7.04 -8.58
C ILE A 182 5.55 6.96 -9.48
N ASP A 183 5.39 6.52 -10.71
CA ASP A 183 6.50 6.35 -11.66
C ASP A 183 7.06 7.68 -12.18
N ASP A 184 6.31 8.77 -12.10
CA ASP A 184 6.71 10.11 -12.52
C ASP A 184 7.87 10.65 -11.67
N GLN A 185 8.91 11.17 -12.33
CA GLN A 185 10.15 11.64 -11.71
C GLN A 185 10.52 13.05 -12.16
N LYS A 186 11.25 13.77 -11.31
CA LYS A 186 11.84 15.07 -11.57
C LYS A 186 13.22 15.14 -10.91
N GLY A 187 14.29 15.00 -11.68
CA GLY A 187 15.63 14.87 -11.13
C GLY A 187 15.74 13.62 -10.26
N ASN A 188 16.21 13.79 -9.03
CA ASN A 188 16.33 12.70 -8.05
C ASN A 188 15.06 12.43 -7.26
N ASP A 189 14.00 13.20 -7.49
CA ASP A 189 12.74 13.08 -6.79
C ASP A 189 11.72 12.29 -7.60
N SER A 190 10.88 11.52 -6.89
CA SER A 190 9.74 10.81 -7.46
C SER A 190 8.44 11.36 -6.88
N LEU A 191 7.40 11.35 -7.71
CA LEU A 191 6.09 11.80 -7.31
C LEU A 191 5.47 10.85 -6.29
N THR A 192 4.76 11.43 -5.31
CA THR A 192 3.88 10.69 -4.39
C THR A 192 2.48 11.27 -4.45
N ALA A 193 1.47 10.41 -4.36
CA ALA A 193 0.05 10.78 -4.44
C ALA A 193 -0.75 10.23 -3.26
N GLY A 194 -1.97 10.75 -3.05
CA GLY A 194 -2.92 10.25 -2.07
C GLY A 194 -2.83 10.88 -0.69
N ALA A 195 -1.71 11.48 -0.31
CA ALA A 195 -1.42 11.89 1.07
C ALA A 195 -1.38 10.70 2.05
N SER A 196 -1.18 10.96 3.33
CA SER A 196 -1.21 9.93 4.37
C SER A 196 -2.10 10.35 5.54
N TRP A 197 -2.27 9.45 6.50
CA TRP A 197 -2.99 9.69 7.74
C TRP A 197 -2.55 10.95 8.51
N TRP A 198 -1.30 11.38 8.29
CA TRP A 198 -0.71 12.58 8.91
C TRP A 198 -1.23 13.90 8.34
N TYR A 199 -1.79 13.89 7.12
CA TYR A 199 -2.18 15.11 6.40
C TYR A 199 -3.69 15.31 6.42
N GLY A 200 -4.11 16.59 6.43
CA GLY A 200 -5.52 16.95 6.26
C GLY A 200 -6.05 16.61 4.86
N PRO A 201 -7.39 16.52 4.69
CA PRO A 201 -8.01 16.02 3.47
C PRO A 201 -7.74 16.86 2.21
N SER A 202 -7.34 18.13 2.33
CA SER A 202 -6.95 18.94 1.17
C SER A 202 -5.77 18.32 0.40
N LYS A 203 -4.88 17.60 1.08
CA LYS A 203 -3.74 16.90 0.46
C LYS A 203 -4.13 15.61 -0.25
N THR A 204 -5.30 15.07 0.00
CA THR A 204 -5.81 13.89 -0.72
C THR A 204 -6.48 14.23 -2.05
N ARG A 205 -6.55 15.52 -2.43
CA ARG A 205 -7.03 15.98 -3.74
C ARG A 205 -5.94 15.79 -4.80
N VAL A 206 -6.35 15.80 -6.08
CA VAL A 206 -5.42 15.65 -7.21
C VAL A 206 -4.27 16.65 -7.20
N SER A 207 -4.49 17.86 -6.68
CA SER A 207 -3.46 18.91 -6.55
C SER A 207 -2.53 18.70 -5.35
N GLY A 208 -2.81 17.73 -4.48
CA GLY A 208 -2.05 17.52 -3.25
C GLY A 208 -0.77 16.71 -3.42
N VAL A 209 -0.48 16.20 -4.62
CA VAL A 209 0.71 15.40 -4.94
C VAL A 209 2.01 16.12 -4.60
N GLN A 210 3.05 15.36 -4.26
CA GLN A 210 4.34 15.92 -3.85
C GLN A 210 5.49 15.10 -4.41
N PHE A 211 6.54 15.78 -4.90
CA PHE A 211 7.82 15.15 -5.17
C PHE A 211 8.59 14.96 -3.87
N LYS A 212 9.23 13.81 -3.74
CA LYS A 212 10.06 13.43 -2.59
C LYS A 212 11.31 12.71 -3.09
N PRO A 213 12.45 12.80 -2.37
CA PRO A 213 13.65 12.07 -2.73
C PRO A 213 13.34 10.58 -2.99
N SER A 214 13.78 10.05 -4.14
CA SER A 214 13.44 8.69 -4.58
C SER A 214 14.01 7.60 -3.66
N ASP A 215 15.05 7.90 -2.93
CA ASP A 215 15.69 7.03 -1.93
C ASP A 215 15.09 7.18 -0.52
N PHE A 216 14.07 8.03 -0.34
CA PHE A 216 13.46 8.29 0.96
C PHE A 216 12.62 7.10 1.43
N TYR A 217 12.79 6.67 2.67
CA TYR A 217 12.12 5.54 3.31
C TYR A 217 11.55 5.95 4.67
N VAL A 218 10.27 6.20 4.71
CA VAL A 218 9.58 6.87 5.81
C VAL A 218 8.26 6.17 6.14
N ILE A 219 7.78 6.36 7.37
CA ILE A 219 6.55 5.75 7.89
C ILE A 219 5.29 6.14 7.08
N TYR A 220 5.33 7.25 6.37
CA TYR A 220 4.16 7.84 5.68
C TYR A 220 4.02 7.38 4.22
N ILE A 221 4.94 6.59 3.67
CA ILE A 221 4.95 6.23 2.25
C ILE A 221 4.94 4.72 2.08
N GLY A 222 3.99 4.26 1.28
CA GLY A 222 3.88 2.92 0.73
C GLY A 222 3.75 2.97 -0.79
N PHE A 223 3.05 2.01 -1.40
CA PHE A 223 2.85 1.95 -2.84
C PHE A 223 1.80 0.91 -3.22
N ARG A 224 1.34 0.96 -4.46
CA ARG A 224 0.60 -0.11 -5.15
C ARG A 224 1.15 -0.30 -6.55
N CYS A 225 0.89 -1.47 -7.18
CA CYS A 225 1.37 -1.77 -8.51
C CYS A 225 0.28 -1.63 -9.56
N ALA A 226 0.67 -1.19 -10.76
CA ALA A 226 -0.10 -1.25 -12.00
C ALA A 226 0.42 -2.38 -12.89
N PHE A 227 -0.44 -2.87 -13.79
CA PHE A 227 -0.19 -3.98 -14.71
C PHE A 227 -0.76 -3.62 -16.07
N ASP A 228 0.00 -3.81 -17.12
CA ASP A 228 -0.47 -3.65 -18.49
C ASP A 228 -1.39 -4.83 -18.85
N ASN A 229 -2.51 -4.56 -19.55
CA ASN A 229 -3.48 -5.57 -19.95
C ASN A 229 -3.22 -6.08 -21.36
#